data_e7113ae6ae0b2436fd85287045d181c9
#
_entry.id   e7113ae6ae0b2436fd85287045d181c9
#
_cell.length_a   1.000
_cell.length_b   1.000
_cell.length_c   1.000
_cell.angle_alpha   90.00
_cell.angle_beta   90.00
_cell.angle_gamma   90.00
#
_symmetry.space_group_name_H-M   'P 1'
#
loop_
_entity.id
_entity.type
_entity.pdbx_description
1 polymer ?
#
loop_
_entity_poly.entity_id
_entity_poly.type
_entity_poly.pdbx_seq_one_letter_code
_entity_poly.pdbx_strand_id
1 'polypeptide(L)'
;MEYGIHALAGLAEMADGLALTDAELRTGRIRVPKYRAMYLDKVLREQETIHYQRDSGFKSLIKNMKAVADSDYPVPAALSPVLRNYQKTGYRWLKTMETAGFGGILADDMGLGKTLQVIALLLNAREEGNDLPSLVVCPASLVLNWESEIRRFAPQLTVLPILGDAEQRAASLRRTAGYDVVVTSYDLLKRDIERYGAKEFRYHILDEAQVIKNHNTQNAKAVKAIRSRQRFALTGTPIENRLSELWSIFDFL
;
A
#
# COMPACT_ATOMS: atom_id res chain seq x y z
N MET A 1 -30.28 17.05 -32.21
CA MET A 1 -29.54 15.80 -32.60
C MET A 1 -28.05 15.84 -32.24
N GLU A 2 -27.39 16.99 -32.23
CA GLU A 2 -25.95 17.12 -31.85
C GLU A 2 -25.64 16.71 -30.39
N TYR A 3 -26.54 17.00 -29.46
CA TYR A 3 -26.33 16.64 -28.03
C TYR A 3 -26.23 15.14 -27.77
N GLY A 4 -26.88 14.30 -28.56
CA GLY A 4 -26.80 12.85 -28.40
C GLY A 4 -25.46 12.24 -28.82
N ILE A 5 -24.79 12.84 -29.79
CA ILE A 5 -23.49 12.34 -30.31
C ILE A 5 -22.36 12.65 -29.33
N HIS A 6 -22.36 13.85 -28.72
CA HIS A 6 -21.36 14.22 -27.70
C HIS A 6 -21.50 13.39 -26.41
N ALA A 7 -22.74 13.10 -25.99
CA ALA A 7 -22.99 12.22 -24.83
C ALA A 7 -22.51 10.79 -25.09
N LEU A 8 -22.71 10.25 -26.29
CA LEU A 8 -22.24 8.91 -26.67
C LEU A 8 -20.70 8.84 -26.76
N ALA A 9 -20.06 9.88 -27.29
CA ALA A 9 -18.59 9.96 -27.33
C ALA A 9 -17.98 9.99 -25.92
N GLY A 10 -18.55 10.79 -25.01
CA GLY A 10 -18.10 10.86 -23.62
C GLY A 10 -18.31 9.55 -22.86
N LEU A 11 -19.40 8.83 -23.13
CA LEU A 11 -19.64 7.50 -22.56
C LEU A 11 -18.66 6.45 -23.12
N ALA A 12 -18.32 6.51 -24.41
CA ALA A 12 -17.33 5.63 -25.03
C ALA A 12 -15.92 5.86 -24.44
N GLU A 13 -15.50 7.12 -24.31
CA GLU A 13 -14.21 7.48 -23.69
C GLU A 13 -14.14 7.01 -22.22
N MET A 14 -15.22 7.16 -21.48
CA MET A 14 -15.32 6.65 -20.11
C MET A 14 -15.26 5.13 -20.08
N ALA A 15 -15.91 4.43 -20.99
CA ALA A 15 -15.89 2.98 -21.07
C ALA A 15 -14.49 2.45 -21.39
N ASP A 16 -13.78 3.05 -22.33
CA ASP A 16 -12.40 2.73 -22.67
C ASP A 16 -11.45 3.00 -21.50
N GLY A 17 -11.52 4.17 -20.88
CA GLY A 17 -10.68 4.55 -19.74
C GLY A 17 -10.91 3.68 -18.50
N LEU A 18 -12.11 3.13 -18.34
CA LEU A 18 -12.45 2.17 -17.30
C LEU A 18 -12.23 0.71 -17.72
N ALA A 19 -11.84 0.47 -18.97
CA ALA A 19 -11.69 -0.86 -19.57
C ALA A 19 -12.93 -1.75 -19.36
N LEU A 20 -14.12 -1.18 -19.66
CA LEU A 20 -15.39 -1.87 -19.50
C LEU A 20 -15.64 -2.84 -20.65
N THR A 21 -16.18 -4.00 -20.30
CA THR A 21 -16.62 -4.99 -21.28
C THR A 21 -18.02 -4.67 -21.81
N ASP A 22 -18.35 -5.12 -23.01
CA ASP A 22 -19.69 -5.01 -23.59
C ASP A 22 -20.78 -5.60 -22.67
N ALA A 23 -20.45 -6.65 -21.93
CA ALA A 23 -21.37 -7.28 -20.99
C ALA A 23 -21.69 -6.35 -19.79
N GLU A 24 -20.69 -5.65 -19.26
CA GLU A 24 -20.87 -4.68 -18.16
C GLU A 24 -21.66 -3.47 -18.62
N LEU A 25 -21.42 -2.96 -19.82
CA LEU A 25 -22.18 -1.87 -20.39
C LEU A 25 -23.69 -2.21 -20.56
N ARG A 26 -24.00 -3.45 -20.93
CA ARG A 26 -25.40 -3.91 -21.09
C ARG A 26 -26.14 -4.07 -19.76
N THR A 27 -25.44 -4.35 -18.66
CA THR A 27 -26.09 -4.54 -17.33
C THR A 27 -26.53 -3.22 -16.68
N GLY A 28 -26.00 -2.09 -17.14
CA GLY A 28 -26.23 -0.76 -16.54
C GLY A 28 -25.68 -0.62 -15.11
N ARG A 29 -24.91 -1.60 -14.62
CA ARG A 29 -24.24 -1.58 -13.31
C ARG A 29 -22.80 -2.05 -13.45
N ILE A 30 -21.88 -1.20 -13.01
CA ILE A 30 -20.46 -1.45 -13.13
C ILE A 30 -19.85 -1.40 -11.73
N ARG A 31 -18.98 -2.35 -11.41
CA ARG A 31 -18.14 -2.30 -10.22
C ARG A 31 -16.77 -1.76 -10.60
N VAL A 32 -16.49 -0.54 -10.18
CA VAL A 32 -15.20 0.11 -10.43
C VAL A 32 -14.33 -0.01 -9.17
N PRO A 33 -13.07 -0.47 -9.28
CA PRO A 33 -12.15 -0.47 -8.15
C PRO A 33 -11.98 0.93 -7.57
N LYS A 34 -11.85 1.04 -6.24
CA LYS A 34 -11.74 2.34 -5.54
C LYS A 34 -10.63 3.24 -6.10
N TYR A 35 -9.50 2.67 -6.54
CA TYR A 35 -8.38 3.45 -7.09
C TYR A 35 -8.73 4.21 -8.39
N ARG A 36 -9.76 3.79 -9.11
CA ARG A 36 -10.26 4.50 -10.29
C ARG A 36 -11.26 5.62 -9.96
N ALA A 37 -11.60 5.80 -8.70
CA ALA A 37 -12.61 6.80 -8.29
C ALA A 37 -12.20 8.23 -8.67
N MET A 38 -10.91 8.59 -8.55
CA MET A 38 -10.44 9.91 -8.98
C MET A 38 -10.51 10.12 -10.49
N TYR A 39 -10.16 9.11 -11.27
CA TYR A 39 -10.32 9.14 -12.71
C TYR A 39 -11.80 9.32 -13.09
N LEU A 40 -12.67 8.52 -12.48
CA LEU A 40 -14.11 8.63 -12.69
C LEU A 40 -14.66 10.02 -12.29
N ASP A 41 -14.23 10.57 -11.15
CA ASP A 41 -14.61 11.94 -10.71
C ASP A 41 -14.15 13.00 -11.71
N LYS A 42 -12.95 12.86 -12.27
CA LYS A 42 -12.43 13.77 -13.29
C LYS A 42 -13.27 13.71 -14.57
N VAL A 43 -13.40 12.51 -15.14
CA VAL A 43 -14.16 12.31 -16.40
C VAL A 43 -15.59 12.77 -16.25
N LEU A 44 -16.28 12.46 -15.15
CA LEU A 44 -17.65 12.91 -14.92
C LEU A 44 -17.78 14.44 -14.79
N ARG A 45 -16.75 15.13 -14.28
CA ARG A 45 -16.75 16.60 -14.20
C ARG A 45 -16.52 17.28 -15.54
N GLU A 46 -15.73 16.66 -16.41
CA GLU A 46 -15.39 17.17 -17.73
C GLU A 46 -16.53 16.99 -18.74
N GLN A 47 -17.52 16.13 -18.43
CA GLN A 47 -18.68 15.86 -19.29
C GLN A 47 -19.87 16.76 -18.92
N GLU A 48 -20.05 17.88 -19.65
CA GLU A 48 -21.17 18.81 -19.42
C GLU A 48 -22.54 18.23 -19.78
N THR A 49 -22.59 17.19 -20.60
CA THR A 49 -23.82 16.61 -21.14
C THR A 49 -24.34 15.41 -20.34
N ILE A 50 -23.58 14.91 -19.34
CA ILE A 50 -23.96 13.74 -18.54
C ILE A 50 -24.46 14.20 -17.16
N HIS A 51 -25.75 13.97 -16.90
CA HIS A 51 -26.30 14.15 -15.56
C HIS A 51 -25.90 12.95 -14.67
N TYR A 52 -25.12 13.20 -13.62
CA TYR A 52 -24.71 12.19 -12.68
C TYR A 52 -24.97 12.60 -11.23
N GLN A 53 -25.23 11.61 -10.38
CA GLN A 53 -25.36 11.81 -8.95
C GLN A 53 -24.25 11.05 -8.21
N ARG A 54 -23.69 11.70 -7.20
CA ARG A 54 -22.67 11.11 -6.32
C ARG A 54 -23.32 10.86 -4.97
N ASP A 55 -23.22 9.64 -4.50
CA ASP A 55 -23.60 9.34 -3.12
C ASP A 55 -22.60 9.94 -2.10
N SER A 56 -22.97 9.89 -0.83
CA SER A 56 -22.14 10.41 0.27
C SER A 56 -20.82 9.64 0.41
N GLY A 57 -20.82 8.34 0.14
CA GLY A 57 -19.61 7.49 0.21
C GLY A 57 -18.58 7.87 -0.85
N PHE A 58 -19.02 8.05 -2.10
CA PHE A 58 -18.15 8.49 -3.20
C PHE A 58 -17.59 9.90 -2.95
N LYS A 59 -18.45 10.84 -2.50
CA LYS A 59 -18.01 12.21 -2.15
C LYS A 59 -16.96 12.19 -1.05
N SER A 60 -17.15 11.39 -0.01
CA SER A 60 -16.19 11.24 1.09
C SER A 60 -14.88 10.61 0.61
N LEU A 61 -14.94 9.58 -0.24
CA LEU A 61 -13.75 8.95 -0.83
C LEU A 61 -12.91 9.98 -1.60
N ILE A 62 -13.53 10.72 -2.51
CA ILE A 62 -12.85 11.75 -3.31
C ILE A 62 -12.29 12.88 -2.43
N LYS A 63 -13.04 13.32 -1.42
CA LYS A 63 -12.59 14.33 -0.46
C LYS A 63 -11.34 13.85 0.28
N ASN A 64 -11.37 12.63 0.80
CA ASN A 64 -10.25 12.04 1.53
C ASN A 64 -9.00 11.89 0.63
N MET A 65 -9.18 11.48 -0.62
CA MET A 65 -8.06 11.38 -1.58
C MET A 65 -7.45 12.75 -1.94
N LYS A 66 -8.24 13.82 -1.98
CA LYS A 66 -7.77 15.19 -2.25
C LYS A 66 -7.14 15.85 -1.03
N ALA A 67 -7.59 15.48 0.16
CA ALA A 67 -7.13 16.03 1.43
C ALA A 67 -5.75 15.50 1.89
N VAL A 68 -5.04 14.75 1.05
CA VAL A 68 -3.71 14.18 1.40
C VAL A 68 -2.73 15.27 1.86
N ALA A 69 -2.74 16.44 1.21
CA ALA A 69 -1.86 17.55 1.55
C ALA A 69 -2.23 18.25 2.88
N ASP A 70 -3.52 18.23 3.24
CA ASP A 70 -4.09 18.92 4.41
C ASP A 70 -4.45 17.96 5.55
N SER A 71 -4.02 16.70 5.48
CA SER A 71 -4.34 15.73 6.53
C SER A 71 -3.60 16.05 7.82
N ASP A 72 -4.37 16.29 8.88
CA ASP A 72 -3.86 16.67 10.20
C ASP A 72 -3.64 15.46 11.12
N TYR A 73 -3.16 14.34 10.57
CA TYR A 73 -2.82 13.17 11.38
C TYR A 73 -1.65 13.50 12.32
N PRO A 74 -1.85 13.38 13.64
CA PRO A 74 -0.79 13.65 14.59
C PRO A 74 0.34 12.61 14.41
N VAL A 75 1.56 13.11 14.38
CA VAL A 75 2.75 12.25 14.39
C VAL A 75 2.91 11.68 15.81
N PRO A 76 3.22 10.37 15.97
CA PRO A 76 3.50 9.80 17.29
C PRO A 76 4.46 10.66 18.09
N ALA A 77 4.11 10.95 19.35
CA ALA A 77 4.84 11.92 20.18
C ALA A 77 6.33 11.56 20.31
N ALA A 78 6.65 10.28 20.42
CA ALA A 78 8.02 9.78 20.51
C ALA A 78 8.87 10.10 19.27
N LEU A 79 8.27 10.18 18.08
CA LEU A 79 8.96 10.40 16.82
C LEU A 79 8.83 11.84 16.31
N SER A 80 7.94 12.65 16.86
CA SER A 80 7.73 14.03 16.43
C SER A 80 9.01 14.90 16.46
N PRO A 81 9.89 14.80 17.47
CA PRO A 81 11.15 15.57 17.49
C PRO A 81 12.22 14.99 16.56
N VAL A 82 12.10 13.75 16.13
CA VAL A 82 13.10 13.03 15.31
C VAL A 82 12.82 13.18 13.82
N LEU A 83 11.55 13.17 13.43
CA LEU A 83 11.14 13.26 12.04
C LEU A 83 11.34 14.65 11.47
N ARG A 84 11.98 14.75 10.31
CA ARG A 84 12.05 15.97 9.50
C ARG A 84 10.67 16.29 8.90
N ASN A 85 10.45 17.54 8.49
CA ASN A 85 9.15 18.00 7.99
C ASN A 85 8.64 17.15 6.82
N TYR A 86 9.49 16.83 5.83
CA TYR A 86 9.11 15.99 4.71
C TYR A 86 8.75 14.56 5.13
N GLN A 87 9.42 14.00 6.17
CA GLN A 87 9.10 12.68 6.71
C GLN A 87 7.75 12.68 7.44
N LYS A 88 7.41 13.78 8.14
CA LYS A 88 6.07 13.97 8.72
C LYS A 88 5.01 14.02 7.63
N THR A 89 5.30 14.67 6.51
CA THR A 89 4.40 14.70 5.34
C THR A 89 4.22 13.30 4.76
N GLY A 90 5.29 12.53 4.58
CA GLY A 90 5.21 11.16 4.08
C GLY A 90 4.45 10.22 5.04
N TYR A 91 4.66 10.34 6.35
CA TYR A 91 3.87 9.62 7.35
C TYR A 91 2.36 9.96 7.23
N ARG A 92 2.01 11.25 7.15
CA ARG A 92 0.61 11.68 6.98
C ARG A 92 0.00 11.15 5.69
N TRP A 93 0.79 11.12 4.63
CA TRP A 93 0.37 10.51 3.37
C TRP A 93 0.07 9.02 3.53
N LEU A 94 0.94 8.25 4.19
CA LEU A 94 0.69 6.83 4.48
C LEU A 94 -0.61 6.63 5.28
N LYS A 95 -0.85 7.46 6.32
CA LYS A 95 -2.09 7.43 7.12
C LYS A 95 -3.32 7.78 6.28
N THR A 96 -3.19 8.74 5.37
CA THR A 96 -4.30 9.10 4.47
C THR A 96 -4.63 7.95 3.52
N MET A 97 -3.62 7.29 2.95
CA MET A 97 -3.82 6.10 2.11
C MET A 97 -4.52 4.99 2.89
N GLU A 98 -4.08 4.73 4.12
CA GLU A 98 -4.72 3.75 5.01
C GLU A 98 -6.20 4.08 5.23
N THR A 99 -6.52 5.30 5.65
CA THR A 99 -7.90 5.74 5.94
C THR A 99 -8.80 5.67 4.69
N ALA A 100 -8.22 5.96 3.52
CA ALA A 100 -8.92 5.84 2.25
C ALA A 100 -9.09 4.37 1.79
N GLY A 101 -8.40 3.41 2.44
CA GLY A 101 -8.39 2.00 2.07
C GLY A 101 -7.60 1.70 0.80
N PHE A 102 -6.53 2.47 0.54
CA PHE A 102 -5.61 2.30 -0.57
C PHE A 102 -4.23 1.87 -0.10
N GLY A 103 -3.57 1.04 -0.90
CA GLY A 103 -2.13 0.91 -0.83
C GLY A 103 -1.41 2.13 -1.40
N GLY A 104 -0.08 2.17 -1.25
CA GLY A 104 0.70 3.27 -1.77
C GLY A 104 2.18 2.94 -1.99
N ILE A 105 2.82 3.70 -2.88
CA ILE A 105 4.26 3.63 -3.14
C ILE A 105 4.91 4.86 -2.52
N LEU A 106 5.77 4.67 -1.53
CA LEU A 106 6.63 5.73 -1.00
C LEU A 106 7.93 5.73 -1.81
N ALA A 107 8.03 6.68 -2.74
CA ALA A 107 9.09 6.74 -3.76
C ALA A 107 10.11 7.84 -3.49
N ASP A 108 10.40 8.13 -2.22
CA ASP A 108 11.46 9.06 -1.84
C ASP A 108 12.84 8.53 -2.29
N ASP A 109 13.78 9.42 -2.57
CA ASP A 109 15.15 9.04 -2.91
C ASP A 109 15.80 8.18 -1.81
N MET A 110 16.86 7.46 -2.20
CA MET A 110 17.64 6.65 -1.25
C MET A 110 18.24 7.55 -0.16
N GLY A 111 18.23 7.06 1.09
CA GLY A 111 18.79 7.81 2.23
C GLY A 111 17.86 8.86 2.85
N LEU A 112 16.69 9.14 2.31
CA LEU A 112 15.73 10.10 2.87
C LEU A 112 14.91 9.53 4.06
N GLY A 113 15.23 8.33 4.55
CA GLY A 113 14.62 7.77 5.74
C GLY A 113 13.18 7.30 5.56
N LYS A 114 12.90 6.60 4.46
CA LYS A 114 11.62 5.90 4.25
C LYS A 114 11.27 4.97 5.41
N THR A 115 12.28 4.24 5.92
CA THR A 115 12.15 3.35 7.06
C THR A 115 11.56 4.06 8.28
N LEU A 116 12.04 5.26 8.59
CA LEU A 116 11.59 6.03 9.75
C LEU A 116 10.13 6.50 9.62
N GLN A 117 9.70 6.84 8.42
CA GLN A 117 8.30 7.19 8.13
C GLN A 117 7.37 5.98 8.35
N VAL A 118 7.83 4.80 7.94
CA VAL A 118 7.10 3.54 8.17
C VAL A 118 7.11 3.15 9.65
N ILE A 119 8.22 3.33 10.37
CA ILE A 119 8.26 3.10 11.82
C ILE A 119 7.25 3.98 12.54
N ALA A 120 7.07 5.23 12.10
CA ALA A 120 6.03 6.11 12.64
C ALA A 120 4.61 5.57 12.38
N LEU A 121 4.36 4.99 11.20
CA LEU A 121 3.08 4.35 10.88
C LEU A 121 2.83 3.12 11.76
N LEU A 122 3.85 2.26 11.95
CA LEU A 122 3.78 1.07 12.79
C LEU A 122 3.52 1.43 14.26
N LEU A 123 4.21 2.46 14.76
CA LEU A 123 4.03 2.96 16.12
C LEU A 123 2.62 3.51 16.34
N ASN A 124 2.12 4.32 15.40
CA ASN A 124 0.76 4.83 15.46
C ASN A 124 -0.28 3.70 15.47
N ALA A 125 -0.10 2.65 14.66
CA ALA A 125 -1.01 1.52 14.65
C ALA A 125 -1.08 0.81 16.02
N ARG A 126 0.05 0.69 16.72
CA ARG A 126 0.08 0.16 18.07
C ARG A 126 -0.63 1.08 19.08
N GLU A 127 -0.39 2.39 18.99
CA GLU A 127 -1.05 3.38 19.86
C GLU A 127 -2.57 3.40 19.66
N GLU A 128 -3.05 3.09 18.45
CA GLU A 128 -4.48 2.91 18.12
C GLU A 128 -5.06 1.57 18.62
N GLY A 129 -4.28 0.71 19.28
CA GLY A 129 -4.75 -0.57 19.81
C GLY A 129 -4.90 -1.67 18.76
N ASN A 130 -4.08 -1.67 17.73
CA ASN A 130 -4.11 -2.70 16.71
C ASN A 130 -3.61 -4.06 17.23
N ASP A 131 -4.38 -5.12 16.98
CA ASP A 131 -4.11 -6.49 17.46
C ASP A 131 -3.37 -7.37 16.44
N LEU A 132 -3.20 -6.92 15.19
CA LEU A 132 -2.54 -7.70 14.14
C LEU A 132 -1.08 -7.28 13.98
N PRO A 133 -0.14 -8.23 13.82
CA PRO A 133 1.23 -7.91 13.47
C PRO A 133 1.30 -7.25 12.08
N SER A 134 2.33 -6.47 11.86
CA SER A 134 2.69 -5.95 10.54
C SER A 134 3.86 -6.76 9.96
N LEU A 135 3.86 -7.00 8.65
CA LEU A 135 4.91 -7.72 7.95
C LEU A 135 5.75 -6.75 7.11
N VAL A 136 7.05 -6.74 7.35
CA VAL A 136 8.03 -6.06 6.50
C VAL A 136 8.82 -7.11 5.73
N VAL A 137 8.85 -6.98 4.41
CA VAL A 137 9.66 -7.82 3.52
C VAL A 137 10.70 -6.94 2.84
N CYS A 138 11.96 -7.29 3.02
CA CYS A 138 13.09 -6.49 2.56
C CYS A 138 14.20 -7.37 1.97
N PRO A 139 15.24 -6.83 1.33
CA PRO A 139 16.48 -7.58 1.04
C PRO A 139 17.08 -8.22 2.30
N ALA A 140 17.68 -9.40 2.17
CA ALA A 140 18.22 -10.16 3.31
C ALA A 140 19.21 -9.35 4.17
N SER A 141 20.02 -8.51 3.55
CA SER A 141 20.99 -7.63 4.22
C SER A 141 20.34 -6.56 5.09
N LEU A 142 19.05 -6.23 4.87
CA LEU A 142 18.35 -5.18 5.60
C LEU A 142 17.49 -5.68 6.77
N VAL A 143 17.32 -7.01 6.94
CA VAL A 143 16.47 -7.57 8.00
C VAL A 143 16.91 -7.11 9.39
N LEU A 144 18.21 -7.22 9.71
CA LEU A 144 18.75 -6.78 11.00
C LEU A 144 18.81 -5.26 11.12
N ASN A 145 18.94 -4.54 10.01
CA ASN A 145 18.87 -3.08 10.02
C ASN A 145 17.46 -2.60 10.41
N TRP A 146 16.40 -3.21 9.86
CA TRP A 146 15.02 -2.93 10.25
C TRP A 146 14.79 -3.18 11.74
N GLU A 147 15.26 -4.33 12.26
CA GLU A 147 15.19 -4.63 13.70
C GLU A 147 15.89 -3.56 14.54
N SER A 148 17.11 -3.19 14.17
CA SER A 148 17.93 -2.18 14.87
C SER A 148 17.25 -0.81 14.86
N GLU A 149 16.72 -0.37 13.71
CA GLU A 149 16.04 0.92 13.59
C GLU A 149 14.73 0.94 14.40
N ILE A 150 13.93 -0.13 14.36
CA ILE A 150 12.72 -0.23 15.18
C ILE A 150 13.07 -0.12 16.67
N ARG A 151 14.05 -0.89 17.15
CA ARG A 151 14.49 -0.85 18.54
C ARG A 151 15.03 0.51 18.97
N ARG A 152 15.70 1.22 18.05
CA ARG A 152 16.25 2.55 18.31
C ARG A 152 15.20 3.63 18.37
N PHE A 153 14.27 3.66 17.43
CA PHE A 153 13.34 4.77 17.25
C PHE A 153 11.96 4.54 17.86
N ALA A 154 11.56 3.28 18.01
CA ALA A 154 10.28 2.88 18.59
C ALA A 154 10.46 1.66 19.50
N PRO A 155 11.20 1.79 20.63
CA PRO A 155 11.52 0.67 21.54
C PRO A 155 10.29 0.03 22.17
N GLN A 156 9.14 0.68 22.13
CA GLN A 156 7.85 0.13 22.56
C GLN A 156 7.26 -0.88 21.58
N LEU A 157 7.75 -0.94 20.33
CA LEU A 157 7.35 -1.97 19.38
C LEU A 157 8.15 -3.27 19.59
N THR A 158 7.44 -4.38 19.66
CA THR A 158 8.04 -5.71 19.66
C THR A 158 8.31 -6.15 18.22
N VAL A 159 9.56 -6.52 17.92
CA VAL A 159 9.98 -6.91 16.57
C VAL A 159 10.49 -8.34 16.56
N LEU A 160 10.08 -9.12 15.54
CA LEU A 160 10.48 -10.51 15.32
C LEU A 160 11.14 -10.64 13.94
N PRO A 161 12.48 -10.72 13.86
CA PRO A 161 13.14 -11.08 12.63
C PRO A 161 12.99 -12.59 12.37
N ILE A 162 12.62 -12.96 11.14
CA ILE A 162 12.53 -14.35 10.69
C ILE A 162 13.86 -14.70 10.02
N LEU A 163 14.70 -15.40 10.75
CA LEU A 163 16.07 -15.77 10.34
C LEU A 163 16.40 -17.23 10.72
N GLY A 164 17.54 -17.70 10.29
CA GLY A 164 18.08 -19.03 10.63
C GLY A 164 17.64 -20.14 9.68
N ASP A 165 17.74 -21.37 10.17
CA ASP A 165 17.34 -22.57 9.43
C ASP A 165 15.80 -22.74 9.35
N ALA A 166 15.34 -23.78 8.68
CA ALA A 166 13.92 -24.00 8.45
C ALA A 166 13.12 -24.26 9.75
N GLU A 167 13.74 -24.88 10.74
CA GLU A 167 13.10 -25.20 12.01
C GLU A 167 12.99 -23.96 12.89
N GLN A 168 14.05 -23.17 12.98
CA GLN A 168 14.09 -21.88 13.68
C GLN A 168 13.05 -20.91 13.11
N ARG A 169 12.96 -20.80 11.78
CA ARG A 169 11.96 -19.95 11.11
C ARG A 169 10.53 -20.45 11.36
N ALA A 170 10.31 -21.77 11.32
CA ALA A 170 9.01 -22.34 11.64
C ALA A 170 8.60 -22.06 13.09
N ALA A 171 9.53 -22.13 14.04
CA ALA A 171 9.28 -21.76 15.44
C ALA A 171 8.95 -20.28 15.58
N SER A 172 9.70 -19.38 14.92
CA SER A 172 9.43 -17.94 14.92
C SER A 172 8.07 -17.62 14.33
N LEU A 173 7.71 -18.23 13.20
CA LEU A 173 6.41 -18.01 12.54
C LEU A 173 5.21 -18.44 13.40
N ARG A 174 5.34 -19.44 14.26
CA ARG A 174 4.28 -19.79 15.22
C ARG A 174 4.00 -18.70 16.26
N ARG A 175 4.97 -17.83 16.53
CA ARG A 175 4.92 -16.80 17.57
C ARG A 175 4.54 -15.41 17.06
N THR A 176 4.29 -15.23 15.76
CA THR A 176 4.07 -13.92 15.13
C THR A 176 2.97 -13.09 15.78
N ALA A 177 1.90 -13.71 16.28
CA ALA A 177 0.79 -12.99 16.94
C ALA A 177 1.19 -12.26 18.26
N GLY A 178 2.34 -12.61 18.85
CA GLY A 178 2.86 -11.92 20.04
C GLY A 178 3.76 -10.73 19.75
N TYR A 179 3.86 -10.31 18.49
CA TYR A 179 4.75 -9.23 18.06
C TYR A 179 4.00 -8.18 17.24
N ASP A 180 4.46 -6.94 17.30
CA ASP A 180 3.91 -5.83 16.53
C ASP A 180 4.41 -5.84 15.10
N VAL A 181 5.69 -6.23 14.91
CA VAL A 181 6.35 -6.21 13.61
C VAL A 181 7.10 -7.52 13.38
N VAL A 182 6.86 -8.12 12.23
CA VAL A 182 7.58 -9.28 11.72
C VAL A 182 8.42 -8.82 10.53
N VAL A 183 9.71 -9.11 10.53
CA VAL A 183 10.63 -8.73 9.45
C VAL A 183 11.21 -9.98 8.81
N THR A 184 11.15 -10.08 7.48
CA THR A 184 11.71 -11.21 6.74
C THR A 184 12.29 -10.77 5.41
N SER A 185 13.06 -11.66 4.77
CA SER A 185 13.54 -11.39 3.42
C SER A 185 12.63 -11.99 2.34
N TYR A 186 12.72 -11.45 1.11
CA TYR A 186 11.99 -11.98 -0.05
C TYR A 186 12.21 -13.47 -0.26
N ASP A 187 13.46 -13.93 -0.13
CA ASP A 187 13.80 -15.34 -0.35
C ASP A 187 13.30 -16.25 0.77
N LEU A 188 13.31 -15.79 2.02
CA LEU A 188 12.77 -16.57 3.14
C LEU A 188 11.25 -16.59 3.11
N LEU A 189 10.60 -15.47 2.77
CA LEU A 189 9.15 -15.43 2.56
C LEU A 189 8.72 -16.47 1.52
N LYS A 190 9.38 -16.46 0.35
CA LYS A 190 9.10 -17.41 -0.74
C LYS A 190 9.26 -18.87 -0.31
N ARG A 191 10.32 -19.18 0.45
CA ARG A 191 10.59 -20.55 0.95
C ARG A 191 9.55 -21.04 1.95
N ASP A 192 9.04 -20.14 2.77
CA ASP A 192 8.13 -20.47 3.86
C ASP A 192 6.68 -20.04 3.59
N ILE A 193 6.32 -19.73 2.34
CA ILE A 193 5.03 -19.10 1.97
C ILE A 193 3.80 -19.86 2.50
N GLU A 194 3.84 -21.19 2.51
CA GLU A 194 2.75 -22.02 3.03
C GLU A 194 2.45 -21.76 4.51
N ARG A 195 3.49 -21.43 5.30
CA ARG A 195 3.37 -21.13 6.72
C ARG A 195 2.74 -19.76 7.01
N TYR A 196 2.67 -18.89 6.00
CA TYR A 196 1.99 -17.59 6.08
C TYR A 196 0.51 -17.67 5.71
N GLY A 197 0.05 -18.74 5.05
CA GLY A 197 -1.28 -18.81 4.42
C GLY A 197 -2.48 -18.59 5.35
N ALA A 198 -2.36 -18.96 6.64
CA ALA A 198 -3.40 -18.76 7.65
C ALA A 198 -3.26 -17.43 8.44
N LYS A 199 -2.24 -16.64 8.15
CA LYS A 199 -1.94 -15.40 8.89
C LYS A 199 -2.52 -14.19 8.17
N GLU A 200 -3.00 -13.23 8.98
CA GLU A 200 -3.41 -11.92 8.51
C GLU A 200 -2.50 -10.87 9.16
N PHE A 201 -2.12 -9.87 8.38
CA PHE A 201 -1.28 -8.76 8.85
C PHE A 201 -2.03 -7.43 8.76
N ARG A 202 -1.71 -6.49 9.66
CA ARG A 202 -2.22 -5.12 9.56
C ARG A 202 -1.67 -4.45 8.31
N TYR A 203 -0.35 -4.36 8.23
CA TYR A 203 0.37 -3.86 7.06
C TYR A 203 1.22 -4.95 6.45
N HIS A 204 1.29 -4.96 5.14
CA HIS A 204 2.30 -5.67 4.37
C HIS A 204 3.15 -4.65 3.63
N ILE A 205 4.38 -4.49 4.07
CA ILE A 205 5.30 -3.47 3.61
C ILE A 205 6.44 -4.14 2.85
N LEU A 206 6.67 -3.71 1.62
CA LEU A 206 7.82 -4.12 0.82
C LEU A 206 8.86 -3.03 0.84
N ASP A 207 10.07 -3.34 1.30
CA ASP A 207 11.21 -2.46 1.16
C ASP A 207 12.04 -2.90 -0.05
N GLU A 208 12.61 -1.92 -0.77
CA GLU A 208 13.26 -2.11 -2.08
C GLU A 208 12.33 -2.87 -3.04
N ALA A 209 11.11 -2.34 -3.21
CA ALA A 209 10.02 -3.00 -3.95
C ALA A 209 10.34 -3.27 -5.44
N GLN A 210 11.43 -2.69 -5.99
CA GLN A 210 11.91 -3.04 -7.32
C GLN A 210 12.30 -4.53 -7.45
N VAL A 211 12.49 -5.25 -6.34
CA VAL A 211 12.70 -6.72 -6.34
C VAL A 211 11.54 -7.46 -7.01
N ILE A 212 10.33 -6.89 -6.96
CA ILE A 212 9.13 -7.49 -7.56
C ILE A 212 8.72 -6.85 -8.89
N LYS A 213 9.58 -6.06 -9.53
CA LYS A 213 9.29 -5.40 -10.81
C LYS A 213 8.89 -6.34 -11.94
N ASN A 214 9.29 -7.60 -11.87
CA ASN A 214 8.83 -8.65 -12.77
C ASN A 214 7.76 -9.50 -12.07
N HIS A 215 6.49 -9.35 -12.50
CA HIS A 215 5.32 -10.01 -11.92
C HIS A 215 5.37 -11.55 -12.01
N ASN A 216 6.16 -12.12 -12.93
CA ASN A 216 6.26 -13.56 -13.13
C ASN A 216 7.19 -14.25 -12.12
N THR A 217 8.00 -13.48 -11.38
CA THR A 217 8.96 -14.06 -10.43
C THR A 217 8.26 -14.73 -9.25
N GLN A 218 8.93 -15.73 -8.66
CA GLN A 218 8.42 -16.39 -7.46
C GLN A 218 8.34 -15.43 -6.26
N ASN A 219 9.23 -14.43 -6.17
CA ASN A 219 9.17 -13.40 -5.15
C ASN A 219 7.91 -12.54 -5.30
N ALA A 220 7.58 -12.10 -6.53
CA ALA A 220 6.35 -11.34 -6.79
C ALA A 220 5.09 -12.13 -6.45
N LYS A 221 5.05 -13.42 -6.81
CA LYS A 221 3.93 -14.31 -6.46
C LYS A 221 3.80 -14.51 -4.95
N ALA A 222 4.91 -14.73 -4.25
CA ALA A 222 4.91 -14.95 -2.81
C ALA A 222 4.39 -13.73 -2.04
N VAL A 223 4.87 -12.51 -2.34
CA VAL A 223 4.39 -11.31 -1.64
C VAL A 223 2.91 -11.04 -1.88
N LYS A 224 2.41 -11.30 -3.10
CA LYS A 224 0.98 -11.12 -3.44
C LYS A 224 0.05 -12.10 -2.72
N ALA A 225 0.54 -13.27 -2.34
CA ALA A 225 -0.23 -14.30 -1.64
C ALA A 225 -0.49 -13.97 -0.15
N ILE A 226 0.23 -13.02 0.43
CA ILE A 226 0.08 -12.62 1.84
C ILE A 226 -1.24 -11.87 2.05
N ARG A 227 -1.97 -12.25 3.09
CA ARG A 227 -3.20 -11.55 3.53
C ARG A 227 -2.84 -10.37 4.42
N SER A 228 -3.30 -9.19 4.06
CA SER A 228 -3.10 -7.98 4.86
C SER A 228 -4.24 -6.99 4.63
N ARG A 229 -4.46 -6.12 5.62
CA ARG A 229 -5.48 -5.06 5.50
C ARG A 229 -5.01 -3.92 4.62
N GLN A 230 -3.71 -3.61 4.69
CA GLN A 230 -3.10 -2.54 3.91
C GLN A 230 -1.75 -2.98 3.34
N ARG A 231 -1.36 -2.41 2.20
CA ARG A 231 -0.11 -2.72 1.51
C ARG A 231 0.62 -1.45 1.13
N PHE A 232 1.92 -1.42 1.41
CA PHE A 232 2.78 -0.30 1.05
C PHE A 232 4.06 -0.82 0.41
N ALA A 233 4.55 -0.09 -0.59
CA ALA A 233 5.81 -0.37 -1.26
C ALA A 233 6.77 0.80 -1.07
N LEU A 234 8.01 0.52 -0.68
CA LEU A 234 9.08 1.49 -0.53
C LEU A 234 10.10 1.24 -1.64
N THR A 235 10.48 2.27 -2.37
CA THR A 235 11.52 2.16 -3.40
C THR A 235 12.14 3.53 -3.66
N GLY A 236 13.42 3.57 -4.01
CA GLY A 236 14.04 4.78 -4.54
C GLY A 236 13.89 4.91 -6.06
N THR A 237 13.53 3.81 -6.75
CA THR A 237 13.47 3.74 -8.21
C THR A 237 12.19 3.04 -8.66
N PRO A 238 11.01 3.70 -8.56
CA PRO A 238 9.73 3.06 -8.90
C PRO A 238 9.63 2.66 -10.38
N ILE A 239 10.34 3.36 -11.26
CA ILE A 239 10.45 3.06 -12.70
C ILE A 239 11.92 3.18 -13.08
N GLU A 240 12.54 2.09 -13.54
CA GLU A 240 13.89 2.10 -14.09
C GLU A 240 13.89 2.06 -15.62
N ASN A 241 13.18 1.09 -16.20
CA ASN A 241 13.25 0.83 -17.63
C ASN A 241 11.89 0.81 -18.35
N ARG A 242 10.83 0.30 -17.72
CA ARG A 242 9.53 0.07 -18.37
C ARG A 242 8.36 0.33 -17.43
N LEU A 243 7.26 0.84 -17.96
CA LEU A 243 6.00 1.01 -17.23
C LEU A 243 5.44 -0.32 -16.67
N SER A 244 5.76 -1.46 -17.31
CA SER A 244 5.38 -2.77 -16.79
C SER A 244 6.01 -3.12 -15.44
N GLU A 245 7.14 -2.51 -15.08
CA GLU A 245 7.78 -2.66 -13.76
C GLU A 245 6.91 -2.02 -12.68
N LEU A 246 6.42 -0.81 -12.95
CA LEU A 246 5.50 -0.10 -12.07
C LEU A 246 4.17 -0.87 -11.94
N TRP A 247 3.67 -1.44 -13.04
CA TRP A 247 2.46 -2.27 -13.00
C TRP A 247 2.58 -3.44 -12.02
N SER A 248 3.73 -4.12 -11.96
CA SER A 248 3.93 -5.22 -11.02
C SER A 248 3.85 -4.79 -9.55
N ILE A 249 4.31 -3.56 -9.24
CA ILE A 249 4.21 -2.99 -7.89
C ILE A 249 2.76 -2.58 -7.60
N PHE A 250 2.05 -1.98 -8.58
CA PHE A 250 0.62 -1.65 -8.41
C PHE A 250 -0.26 -2.89 -8.24
N ASP A 251 0.05 -3.98 -8.91
CA ASP A 251 -0.66 -5.26 -8.77
C ASP A 251 -0.42 -5.92 -7.38
N PHE A 252 0.62 -5.52 -6.68
CA PHE A 252 0.83 -5.88 -5.28
C PHE A 252 -0.06 -5.04 -4.36
N LEU A 253 -0.28 -3.75 -4.62
CA LEU A 253 -1.04 -2.81 -3.79
C LEU A 253 -2.55 -3.09 -3.84
#